data_f68eff3a61db2ab7e3095ef69857430c
#
_entry.id   f68eff3a61db2ab7e3095ef69857430c
#
_cell.length_a   1.000
_cell.length_b   1.000
_cell.length_c   1.000
_cell.angle_alpha   90.00
_cell.angle_beta   90.00
_cell.angle_gamma   90.00
#
_symmetry.space_group_name_H-M   'P 1'
#
loop_
_entity.id
_entity.type
_entity.pdbx_description
1 polymer ?
#
loop_
_entity_poly.entity_id
_entity_poly.type
_entity_poly.pdbx_seq_one_letter_code
_entity_poly.pdbx_strand_id
1 'polypeptide(L)'
;ATGGMLGAIDLRLPFVVAGCLALVNLAYGYFVLPESLPQDKRRAFDWRTANPISSLKKLGELKDVGVLVVVIGLSALAQFILHASWVLFTTFKFGWGPKENGLSLFAVGFMSVLVQGFLLPRLLKRFATPRLVVLSLVSSSLTYFGWALVPQGWMLVVLIVFNVFGYAASAAIQSIVSNSVDATRQGATMGAVAGLNSLMAVLGPLIGPGLLTLVAHLPQGDWRIGAPFLLCAALQALALVFALSYQRRHPSQAALQVNSHA
;
A
#
# COMPACT_ATOMS: atom_id res chain seq x y z
N ALA A 1 -8.68 15.87 6.98
CA ALA A 1 -9.44 17.11 7.24
C ALA A 1 -8.91 17.84 8.48
N THR A 2 -8.86 17.19 9.66
CA THR A 2 -8.42 17.85 10.91
C THR A 2 -6.99 18.40 10.83
N GLY A 3 -6.05 17.67 10.26
CA GLY A 3 -4.67 18.16 10.08
C GLY A 3 -4.59 19.39 9.17
N GLY A 4 -5.41 19.48 8.13
CA GLY A 4 -5.47 20.66 7.27
C GLY A 4 -6.08 21.88 7.96
N MET A 5 -7.09 21.69 8.82
CA MET A 5 -7.70 22.77 9.61
C MET A 5 -6.72 23.31 10.67
N LEU A 6 -6.03 22.40 11.37
CA LEU A 6 -5.01 22.78 12.36
C LEU A 6 -3.81 23.47 11.70
N GLY A 7 -3.39 22.97 10.52
CA GLY A 7 -2.30 23.59 9.75
C GLY A 7 -2.64 24.97 9.17
N ALA A 8 -3.92 25.29 9.00
CA ALA A 8 -4.36 26.64 8.62
C ALA A 8 -4.21 27.67 9.77
N ILE A 9 -4.22 27.20 11.02
CA ILE A 9 -4.02 28.04 12.21
C ILE A 9 -2.52 28.19 12.48
N ASP A 10 -1.80 27.08 12.57
CA ASP A 10 -0.34 27.01 12.72
C ASP A 10 0.18 25.70 12.12
N LEU A 11 1.22 25.77 11.30
CA LEU A 11 1.86 24.63 10.65
C LEU A 11 2.41 23.59 11.64
N ARG A 12 2.67 23.97 12.88
CA ARG A 12 3.17 23.08 13.95
C ARG A 12 2.08 22.33 14.69
N LEU A 13 0.87 22.87 14.75
CA LEU A 13 -0.25 22.27 15.51
C LEU A 13 -0.57 20.83 15.12
N PRO A 14 -0.62 20.45 13.82
CA PRO A 14 -0.86 19.07 13.44
C PRO A 14 0.16 18.08 14.02
N PHE A 15 1.43 18.48 14.07
CA PHE A 15 2.51 17.64 14.60
C PHE A 15 2.43 17.50 16.13
N VAL A 16 2.10 18.58 16.83
CA VAL A 16 1.90 18.55 18.28
C VAL A 16 0.73 17.64 18.64
N VAL A 17 -0.41 17.80 17.97
CA VAL A 17 -1.59 16.94 18.19
C VAL A 17 -1.30 15.48 17.88
N ALA A 18 -0.62 15.20 16.77
CA ALA A 18 -0.20 13.85 16.41
C ALA A 18 0.75 13.25 17.47
N GLY A 19 1.70 14.03 17.97
CA GLY A 19 2.60 13.63 19.05
C GLY A 19 1.85 13.30 20.35
N CYS A 20 0.90 14.15 20.76
CA CYS A 20 0.07 13.89 21.95
C CYS A 20 -0.77 12.61 21.77
N LEU A 21 -1.38 12.39 20.60
CA LEU A 21 -2.14 11.16 20.31
C LEU A 21 -1.24 9.93 20.34
N ALA A 22 -0.02 10.04 19.81
CA ALA A 22 0.94 8.93 19.86
C ALA A 22 1.35 8.57 21.30
N LEU A 23 1.54 9.57 22.18
CA LEU A 23 1.83 9.36 23.60
C LEU A 23 0.64 8.72 24.32
N VAL A 24 -0.59 9.16 24.05
CA VAL A 24 -1.80 8.54 24.60
C VAL A 24 -1.92 7.09 24.16
N ASN A 25 -1.67 6.81 22.88
CA ASN A 25 -1.70 5.44 22.34
C ASN A 25 -0.60 4.56 22.95
N LEU A 26 0.60 5.10 23.15
CA LEU A 26 1.68 4.41 23.87
C LEU A 26 1.29 4.08 25.31
N ALA A 27 0.73 5.04 26.03
CA ALA A 27 0.25 4.83 27.41
C ALA A 27 -0.86 3.77 27.45
N TYR A 28 -1.82 3.85 26.55
CA TYR A 28 -2.88 2.84 26.41
C TYR A 28 -2.28 1.45 26.12
N GLY A 29 -1.34 1.34 25.17
CA GLY A 29 -0.67 0.09 24.85
C GLY A 29 0.09 -0.51 26.02
N TYR A 30 0.76 0.34 26.82
CA TYR A 30 1.56 -0.08 27.96
C TYR A 30 0.71 -0.52 29.16
N PHE A 31 -0.38 0.21 29.46
CA PHE A 31 -1.16 -0.03 30.69
C PHE A 31 -2.39 -0.95 30.48
N VAL A 32 -2.94 -1.02 29.27
CA VAL A 32 -4.23 -1.67 29.02
C VAL A 32 -4.09 -2.94 28.19
N LEU A 33 -3.14 -3.00 27.25
CA LEU A 33 -2.98 -4.17 26.39
C LEU A 33 -2.23 -5.30 27.12
N PRO A 34 -2.86 -6.48 27.28
CA PRO A 34 -2.17 -7.64 27.80
C PRO A 34 -1.16 -8.16 26.77
N GLU A 35 -0.06 -8.71 27.25
CA GLU A 35 0.95 -9.35 26.41
C GLU A 35 0.35 -10.58 25.71
N SER A 36 0.28 -10.54 24.38
CA SER A 36 -0.35 -11.58 23.57
C SER A 36 0.52 -12.83 23.40
N LEU A 37 1.85 -12.73 23.63
CA LEU A 37 2.78 -13.83 23.42
C LEU A 37 3.00 -14.60 24.72
N PRO A 38 2.55 -15.87 24.81
CA PRO A 38 2.82 -16.74 25.96
C PRO A 38 4.33 -16.84 26.27
N GLN A 39 4.68 -16.95 27.55
CA GLN A 39 6.08 -16.93 28.00
C GLN A 39 6.91 -18.09 27.41
N ASP A 40 6.31 -19.26 27.21
CA ASP A 40 6.91 -20.46 26.62
C ASP A 40 7.27 -20.30 25.13
N LYS A 41 6.67 -19.34 24.45
CA LYS A 41 6.91 -19.04 23.02
C LYS A 41 7.85 -17.85 22.79
N ARG A 42 8.28 -17.18 23.87
CA ARG A 42 9.19 -16.04 23.77
C ARG A 42 10.61 -16.54 23.48
N ARG A 43 11.22 -15.96 22.43
CA ARG A 43 12.62 -16.22 22.10
C ARG A 43 13.48 -15.03 22.50
N ALA A 44 14.70 -15.28 22.97
CA ALA A 44 15.68 -14.23 23.20
C ALA A 44 15.93 -13.45 21.90
N PHE A 45 16.00 -12.13 22.00
CA PHE A 45 16.27 -11.26 20.86
C PHE A 45 17.74 -11.44 20.44
N ASP A 46 17.96 -11.82 19.19
CA ASP A 46 19.31 -11.97 18.61
C ASP A 46 19.48 -10.95 17.48
N TRP A 47 20.37 -9.98 17.69
CA TRP A 47 20.73 -8.94 16.74
C TRP A 47 21.24 -9.49 15.39
N ARG A 48 21.85 -10.67 15.38
CA ARG A 48 22.37 -11.30 14.16
C ARG A 48 21.25 -11.80 13.25
N THR A 49 20.13 -12.22 13.82
CA THR A 49 18.96 -12.68 13.08
C THR A 49 18.00 -11.54 12.72
N ALA A 50 18.13 -10.37 13.37
CA ALA A 50 17.30 -9.18 13.13
C ALA A 50 17.74 -8.38 11.88
N ASN A 51 18.63 -8.90 11.03
CA ASN A 51 19.05 -8.24 9.80
C ASN A 51 17.96 -8.36 8.72
N PRO A 52 17.34 -7.24 8.27
CA PRO A 52 16.26 -7.26 7.27
C PRO A 52 16.69 -7.86 5.93
N ILE A 53 17.97 -7.70 5.53
CA ILE A 53 18.49 -8.27 4.28
C ILE A 53 18.53 -9.79 4.36
N SER A 54 18.98 -10.36 5.50
CA SER A 54 19.02 -11.81 5.69
C SER A 54 17.60 -12.41 5.73
N SER A 55 16.65 -11.67 6.30
CA SER A 55 15.23 -12.07 6.36
C SER A 55 14.59 -12.07 4.97
N LEU A 56 14.87 -11.06 4.15
CA LEU A 56 14.43 -11.00 2.74
C LEU A 56 15.06 -12.13 1.91
N LYS A 57 16.34 -12.41 2.09
CA LYS A 57 17.01 -13.52 1.39
C LYS A 57 16.39 -14.87 1.75
N LYS A 58 16.17 -15.13 3.03
CA LYS A 58 15.50 -16.36 3.51
C LYS A 58 14.07 -16.49 2.98
N LEU A 59 13.33 -15.38 2.85
CA LEU A 59 11.99 -15.38 2.21
C LEU A 59 12.08 -15.70 0.72
N GLY A 60 13.08 -15.17 0.01
CA GLY A 60 13.30 -15.47 -1.42
C GLY A 60 13.70 -16.93 -1.67
N GLU A 61 14.33 -17.60 -0.69
CA GLU A 61 14.71 -19.01 -0.75
C GLU A 61 13.53 -19.98 -0.54
N LEU A 62 12.43 -19.52 0.04
CA LEU A 62 11.18 -20.28 0.12
C LEU A 62 10.56 -20.34 -1.27
N LYS A 63 10.57 -21.52 -1.91
CA LYS A 63 10.27 -21.77 -3.34
C LYS A 63 9.04 -21.06 -3.89
N ASP A 64 8.04 -20.75 -3.06
CA ASP A 64 6.77 -20.17 -3.51
C ASP A 64 6.53 -18.74 -2.98
N VAL A 65 7.20 -18.35 -1.93
CA VAL A 65 7.04 -17.04 -1.28
C VAL A 65 7.81 -15.93 -2.03
N GLY A 66 8.88 -16.29 -2.76
CA GLY A 66 9.69 -15.32 -3.50
C GLY A 66 8.89 -14.48 -4.51
N VAL A 67 7.96 -15.10 -5.22
CA VAL A 67 7.10 -14.38 -6.19
C VAL A 67 6.17 -13.41 -5.46
N LEU A 68 5.62 -13.80 -4.31
CA LEU A 68 4.76 -12.93 -3.50
C LEU A 68 5.53 -11.73 -2.94
N VAL A 69 6.80 -11.93 -2.55
CA VAL A 69 7.69 -10.84 -2.11
C VAL A 69 7.91 -9.82 -3.23
N VAL A 70 8.10 -10.28 -4.47
CA VAL A 70 8.22 -9.39 -5.64
C VAL A 70 6.91 -8.61 -5.85
N VAL A 71 5.76 -9.26 -5.79
CA VAL A 71 4.44 -8.59 -5.91
C VAL A 71 4.28 -7.52 -4.83
N ILE A 72 4.63 -7.82 -3.56
CA ILE A 72 4.58 -6.87 -2.46
C ILE A 72 5.53 -5.69 -2.73
N GLY A 73 6.77 -5.97 -3.11
CA GLY A 73 7.78 -4.94 -3.36
C GLY A 73 7.39 -3.98 -4.48
N LEU A 74 6.91 -4.51 -5.60
CA LEU A 74 6.43 -3.69 -6.73
C LEU A 74 5.21 -2.85 -6.35
N SER A 75 4.25 -3.45 -5.63
CA SER A 75 3.04 -2.75 -5.18
C SER A 75 3.37 -1.68 -4.13
N ALA A 76 4.27 -1.97 -3.20
CA ALA A 76 4.73 -1.01 -2.19
C ALA A 76 5.49 0.15 -2.85
N LEU A 77 6.40 -0.15 -3.80
CA LEU A 77 7.13 0.90 -4.53
C LEU A 77 6.17 1.83 -5.27
N ALA A 78 5.20 1.28 -6.02
CA ALA A 78 4.17 2.07 -6.68
C ALA A 78 3.39 2.95 -5.70
N GLN A 79 3.03 2.42 -4.53
CA GLN A 79 2.32 3.15 -3.49
C GLN A 79 3.14 4.30 -2.90
N PHE A 80 4.43 4.09 -2.61
CA PHE A 80 5.30 5.15 -2.08
C PHE A 80 5.63 6.21 -3.12
N ILE A 81 5.82 5.83 -4.40
CA ILE A 81 5.94 6.79 -5.52
C ILE A 81 4.67 7.64 -5.61
N LEU A 82 3.50 7.01 -5.58
CA LEU A 82 2.21 7.69 -5.60
C LEU A 82 2.09 8.72 -4.48
N HIS A 83 2.32 8.30 -3.23
CA HIS A 83 2.20 9.20 -2.07
C HIS A 83 3.16 10.38 -2.13
N ALA A 84 4.41 10.14 -2.54
CA ALA A 84 5.41 11.19 -2.64
C ALA A 84 5.14 12.19 -3.78
N SER A 85 4.49 11.73 -4.86
CA SER A 85 4.26 12.56 -6.04
C SER A 85 2.89 13.23 -6.06
N TRP A 86 1.92 12.77 -5.25
CA TRP A 86 0.51 13.20 -5.34
C TRP A 86 0.34 14.70 -5.29
N VAL A 87 0.76 15.33 -4.20
CA VAL A 87 0.59 16.77 -3.98
C VAL A 87 1.35 17.58 -5.01
N LEU A 88 2.59 17.20 -5.34
CA LEU A 88 3.40 17.88 -6.33
C LEU A 88 2.75 17.83 -7.71
N PHE A 89 2.29 16.67 -8.13
CA PHE A 89 1.62 16.45 -9.41
C PHE A 89 0.33 17.26 -9.53
N THR A 90 -0.55 17.19 -8.53
CA THR A 90 -1.84 17.87 -8.55
C THR A 90 -1.68 19.39 -8.51
N THR A 91 -0.71 19.89 -7.75
CA THR A 91 -0.38 21.32 -7.73
C THR A 91 0.19 21.76 -9.08
N PHE A 92 1.12 20.99 -9.66
CA PHE A 92 1.75 21.33 -10.92
C PHE A 92 0.79 21.23 -12.12
N LYS A 93 0.02 20.12 -12.21
CA LYS A 93 -0.85 19.87 -13.37
C LYS A 93 -2.17 20.64 -13.33
N PHE A 94 -2.78 20.78 -12.15
CA PHE A 94 -4.12 21.34 -11.99
C PHE A 94 -4.15 22.65 -11.20
N GLY A 95 -3.00 23.11 -10.67
CA GLY A 95 -2.95 24.31 -9.83
C GLY A 95 -3.64 24.13 -8.47
N TRP A 96 -3.77 22.87 -7.97
CA TRP A 96 -4.44 22.60 -6.71
C TRP A 96 -3.68 23.22 -5.53
N GLY A 97 -4.43 23.92 -4.66
CA GLY A 97 -3.94 24.43 -3.40
C GLY A 97 -4.09 23.41 -2.26
N PRO A 98 -3.77 23.85 -1.03
CA PRO A 98 -3.90 22.99 0.16
C PRO A 98 -5.32 22.47 0.38
N LYS A 99 -6.36 23.23 0.02
CA LYS A 99 -7.77 22.86 0.18
C LYS A 99 -8.14 21.67 -0.72
N GLU A 100 -7.86 21.77 -2.02
CA GLU A 100 -8.17 20.71 -3.00
C GLU A 100 -7.37 19.44 -2.70
N ASN A 101 -6.08 19.59 -2.39
CA ASN A 101 -5.25 18.49 -1.97
C ASN A 101 -5.75 17.83 -0.69
N GLY A 102 -6.15 18.62 0.31
CA GLY A 102 -6.75 18.12 1.55
C GLY A 102 -8.04 17.34 1.33
N LEU A 103 -8.91 17.82 0.42
CA LEU A 103 -10.15 17.14 0.05
C LEU A 103 -9.90 15.83 -0.70
N SER A 104 -8.91 15.81 -1.61
CA SER A 104 -8.56 14.59 -2.33
C SER A 104 -8.01 13.51 -1.40
N LEU A 105 -7.12 13.87 -0.47
CA LEU A 105 -6.59 12.97 0.55
C LEU A 105 -7.68 12.50 1.52
N PHE A 106 -8.63 13.38 1.87
CA PHE A 106 -9.81 12.99 2.64
C PHE A 106 -10.65 11.96 1.89
N ALA A 107 -10.92 12.17 0.59
CA ALA A 107 -11.66 11.22 -0.23
C ALA A 107 -10.97 9.85 -0.29
N VAL A 108 -9.63 9.81 -0.46
CA VAL A 108 -8.84 8.57 -0.41
C VAL A 108 -8.98 7.88 0.94
N GLY A 109 -8.81 8.60 2.05
CA GLY A 109 -8.94 8.06 3.41
C GLY A 109 -10.36 7.55 3.69
N PHE A 110 -11.39 8.30 3.30
CA PHE A 110 -12.78 7.93 3.46
C PHE A 110 -13.13 6.66 2.67
N MET A 111 -12.72 6.58 1.40
CA MET A 111 -12.90 5.38 0.58
C MET A 111 -12.12 4.18 1.13
N SER A 112 -10.93 4.40 1.66
CA SER A 112 -10.15 3.35 2.32
C SER A 112 -10.89 2.76 3.53
N VAL A 113 -11.46 3.62 4.39
CA VAL A 113 -12.26 3.17 5.55
C VAL A 113 -13.52 2.44 5.10
N LEU A 114 -14.25 2.95 4.12
CA LEU A 114 -15.44 2.29 3.58
C LEU A 114 -15.11 0.91 2.99
N VAL A 115 -14.07 0.84 2.18
CA VAL A 115 -13.71 -0.42 1.54
C VAL A 115 -13.15 -1.41 2.56
N GLN A 116 -12.18 -1.03 3.38
CA GLN A 116 -11.53 -1.94 4.32
C GLN A 116 -12.45 -2.30 5.50
N GLY A 117 -13.25 -1.35 6.00
CA GLY A 117 -14.15 -1.59 7.13
C GLY A 117 -15.41 -2.35 6.76
N PHE A 118 -16.02 -2.03 5.62
CA PHE A 118 -17.34 -2.57 5.29
C PHE A 118 -17.34 -3.52 4.09
N LEU A 119 -16.57 -3.21 3.05
CA LEU A 119 -16.66 -3.95 1.79
C LEU A 119 -15.70 -5.13 1.74
N LEU A 120 -14.50 -5.00 2.29
CA LEU A 120 -13.48 -6.05 2.30
C LEU A 120 -13.96 -7.36 2.92
N PRO A 121 -14.67 -7.40 4.07
CA PRO A 121 -15.22 -8.63 4.61
C PRO A 121 -16.22 -9.31 3.65
N ARG A 122 -17.01 -8.52 2.90
CA ARG A 122 -17.93 -9.03 1.90
C ARG A 122 -17.22 -9.54 0.64
N LEU A 123 -16.18 -8.83 0.21
CA LEU A 123 -15.36 -9.23 -0.93
C LEU A 123 -14.62 -10.55 -0.64
N LEU A 124 -14.06 -10.70 0.56
CA LEU A 124 -13.39 -11.95 0.99
C LEU A 124 -14.34 -13.13 1.10
N LYS A 125 -15.63 -12.89 1.40
CA LYS A 125 -16.66 -13.96 1.37
C LYS A 125 -17.05 -14.34 -0.05
N ARG A 126 -17.01 -13.42 -1.01
CA ARG A 126 -17.49 -13.61 -2.38
C ARG A 126 -16.39 -14.05 -3.36
N PHE A 127 -15.17 -13.60 -3.11
CA PHE A 127 -14.02 -13.86 -3.97
C PHE A 127 -12.94 -14.59 -3.18
N ALA A 128 -12.40 -15.65 -3.75
CA ALA A 128 -11.18 -16.27 -3.21
C ALA A 128 -10.05 -15.22 -3.15
N THR A 129 -9.27 -15.22 -2.08
CA THR A 129 -8.21 -14.22 -1.84
C THR A 129 -7.26 -14.04 -3.03
N PRO A 130 -6.81 -15.10 -3.76
CA PRO A 130 -5.97 -14.91 -4.94
C PRO A 130 -6.66 -14.14 -6.08
N ARG A 131 -7.97 -14.39 -6.30
CA ARG A 131 -8.76 -13.62 -7.30
C ARG A 131 -8.90 -12.16 -6.89
N LEU A 132 -9.11 -11.90 -5.60
CA LEU A 132 -9.21 -10.54 -5.07
C LEU A 132 -7.91 -9.78 -5.29
N VAL A 133 -6.74 -10.41 -5.09
CA VAL A 133 -5.43 -9.79 -5.41
C VAL A 133 -5.32 -9.43 -6.88
N VAL A 134 -5.70 -10.31 -7.79
CA VAL A 134 -5.68 -10.02 -9.24
C VAL A 134 -6.59 -8.83 -9.57
N LEU A 135 -7.84 -8.84 -9.09
CA LEU A 135 -8.79 -7.74 -9.30
C LEU A 135 -8.27 -6.42 -8.73
N SER A 136 -7.62 -6.47 -7.58
CA SER A 136 -7.02 -5.30 -6.93
C SER A 136 -5.85 -4.72 -7.75
N LEU A 137 -4.97 -5.56 -8.26
CA LEU A 137 -3.84 -5.14 -9.09
C LEU A 137 -4.29 -4.57 -10.44
N VAL A 138 -5.31 -5.18 -11.06
CA VAL A 138 -5.94 -4.66 -12.30
C VAL A 138 -6.57 -3.30 -12.02
N SER A 139 -7.39 -3.18 -10.98
CA SER A 139 -8.04 -1.91 -10.61
C SER A 139 -7.02 -0.81 -10.34
N SER A 140 -5.98 -1.09 -9.55
CA SER A 140 -4.93 -0.13 -9.25
C SER A 140 -4.14 0.28 -10.49
N SER A 141 -3.78 -0.68 -11.36
CA SER A 141 -3.06 -0.38 -12.60
C SER A 141 -3.87 0.54 -13.52
N LEU A 142 -5.16 0.23 -13.72
CA LEU A 142 -6.06 1.05 -14.53
C LEU A 142 -6.28 2.44 -13.92
N THR A 143 -6.44 2.51 -12.59
CA THR A 143 -6.62 3.79 -11.89
C THR A 143 -5.38 4.67 -12.01
N TYR A 144 -4.18 4.12 -11.79
CA TYR A 144 -2.93 4.88 -11.90
C TYR A 144 -2.68 5.34 -13.34
N PHE A 145 -2.97 4.48 -14.31
CA PHE A 145 -2.94 4.87 -15.72
C PHE A 145 -3.94 6.00 -16.02
N GLY A 146 -5.16 5.89 -15.51
CA GLY A 146 -6.17 6.94 -15.61
C GLY A 146 -5.68 8.26 -15.01
N TRP A 147 -5.15 8.25 -13.78
CA TRP A 147 -4.62 9.46 -13.13
C TRP A 147 -3.51 10.14 -13.93
N ALA A 148 -2.66 9.37 -14.61
CA ALA A 148 -1.63 9.95 -15.47
C ALA A 148 -2.20 10.78 -16.62
N LEU A 149 -3.33 10.33 -17.19
CA LEU A 149 -3.87 10.88 -18.45
C LEU A 149 -5.00 11.89 -18.26
N VAL A 150 -5.68 11.93 -17.09
CA VAL A 150 -6.83 12.83 -16.90
C VAL A 150 -6.47 14.30 -17.16
N PRO A 151 -7.29 15.00 -17.97
CA PRO A 151 -7.08 16.41 -18.28
C PRO A 151 -7.61 17.37 -17.20
N GLN A 152 -8.52 16.91 -16.33
CA GLN A 152 -9.19 17.76 -15.34
C GLN A 152 -9.15 17.14 -13.93
N GLY A 153 -8.91 17.96 -12.91
CA GLY A 153 -8.72 17.51 -11.54
C GLY A 153 -9.90 16.77 -10.92
N TRP A 154 -11.15 17.12 -11.26
CA TRP A 154 -12.34 16.42 -10.74
C TRP A 154 -12.38 14.93 -11.17
N MET A 155 -11.80 14.59 -12.34
CA MET A 155 -11.71 13.21 -12.81
C MET A 155 -10.82 12.35 -11.91
N LEU A 156 -9.79 12.96 -11.26
CA LEU A 156 -9.00 12.25 -10.24
C LEU A 156 -9.89 11.76 -9.10
N VAL A 157 -10.80 12.62 -8.62
CA VAL A 157 -11.72 12.29 -7.53
C VAL A 157 -12.66 11.17 -7.92
N VAL A 158 -13.17 11.21 -9.16
CA VAL A 158 -14.02 10.12 -9.70
C VAL A 158 -13.24 8.79 -9.69
N LEU A 159 -12.01 8.78 -10.17
CA LEU A 159 -11.17 7.57 -10.18
C LEU A 159 -10.82 7.09 -8.76
N ILE A 160 -10.68 7.99 -7.76
CA ILE A 160 -10.53 7.62 -6.35
C ILE A 160 -11.73 6.79 -5.89
N VAL A 161 -12.95 7.23 -6.21
CA VAL A 161 -14.18 6.53 -5.82
C VAL A 161 -14.30 5.17 -6.52
N PHE A 162 -13.95 5.08 -7.79
CA PHE A 162 -14.04 3.83 -8.55
C PHE A 162 -12.94 2.81 -8.25
N ASN A 163 -11.84 3.21 -7.60
CA ASN A 163 -10.74 2.31 -7.24
C ASN A 163 -11.04 1.39 -6.03
N VAL A 164 -12.25 0.87 -5.94
CA VAL A 164 -12.72 0.07 -4.81
C VAL A 164 -11.84 -1.14 -4.55
N PHE A 165 -11.51 -1.91 -5.59
CA PHE A 165 -10.65 -3.10 -5.44
C PHE A 165 -9.22 -2.72 -5.08
N GLY A 166 -8.69 -1.59 -5.56
CA GLY A 166 -7.35 -1.14 -5.24
C GLY A 166 -7.12 -0.91 -3.74
N TYR A 167 -8.15 -0.44 -3.01
CA TYR A 167 -8.06 -0.29 -1.54
C TYR A 167 -7.98 -1.62 -0.79
N ALA A 168 -8.41 -2.73 -1.40
CA ALA A 168 -8.33 -4.05 -0.82
C ALA A 168 -6.96 -4.74 -1.06
N ALA A 169 -6.13 -4.21 -1.97
CA ALA A 169 -4.91 -4.86 -2.43
C ALA A 169 -3.95 -5.24 -1.30
N SER A 170 -3.59 -4.28 -0.45
CA SER A 170 -2.62 -4.49 0.63
C SER A 170 -3.08 -5.54 1.64
N ALA A 171 -4.35 -5.47 2.06
CA ALA A 171 -4.93 -6.42 3.00
C ALA A 171 -5.02 -7.83 2.41
N ALA A 172 -5.42 -7.95 1.13
CA ALA A 172 -5.51 -9.24 0.44
C ALA A 172 -4.12 -9.88 0.25
N ILE A 173 -3.11 -9.10 -0.14
CA ILE A 173 -1.73 -9.60 -0.31
C ILE A 173 -1.15 -10.03 1.06
N GLN A 174 -1.31 -9.21 2.11
CA GLN A 174 -0.86 -9.56 3.46
C GLN A 174 -1.53 -10.83 3.98
N SER A 175 -2.82 -11.03 3.70
CA SER A 175 -3.55 -12.24 4.07
C SER A 175 -2.94 -13.49 3.40
N ILE A 176 -2.59 -13.42 2.10
CA ILE A 176 -1.94 -14.56 1.42
C ILE A 176 -0.59 -14.87 2.07
N VAL A 177 0.23 -13.85 2.32
CA VAL A 177 1.57 -14.06 2.91
C VAL A 177 1.46 -14.63 4.31
N SER A 178 0.57 -14.09 5.14
CA SER A 178 0.35 -14.60 6.50
C SER A 178 -0.09 -16.06 6.52
N ASN A 179 -0.96 -16.45 5.58
CA ASN A 179 -1.48 -17.82 5.47
C ASN A 179 -0.53 -18.80 4.75
N SER A 180 0.51 -18.30 4.09
CA SER A 180 1.48 -19.12 3.37
C SER A 180 2.67 -19.58 4.24
N VAL A 181 2.70 -19.19 5.51
CA VAL A 181 3.82 -19.47 6.42
C VAL A 181 3.32 -20.05 7.74
N ASP A 182 4.07 -21.01 8.28
CA ASP A 182 3.79 -21.57 9.60
C ASP A 182 3.81 -20.50 10.70
N ALA A 183 2.99 -20.68 11.73
CA ALA A 183 2.87 -19.75 12.87
C ALA A 183 4.24 -19.41 13.51
N THR A 184 5.19 -20.36 13.52
CA THR A 184 6.54 -20.16 14.05
C THR A 184 7.43 -19.23 13.22
N ARG A 185 7.12 -19.04 11.93
CA ARG A 185 7.84 -18.19 10.97
C ARG A 185 7.10 -16.89 10.64
N GLN A 186 5.85 -16.75 11.08
CA GLN A 186 5.01 -15.61 10.74
C GLN A 186 5.62 -14.27 11.17
N GLY A 187 6.21 -14.19 12.38
CA GLY A 187 6.88 -12.97 12.84
C GLY A 187 8.09 -12.58 11.98
N ALA A 188 8.93 -13.55 11.60
CA ALA A 188 10.08 -13.30 10.73
C ALA A 188 9.65 -12.85 9.33
N THR A 189 8.58 -13.46 8.80
CA THR A 189 8.01 -13.11 7.49
C THR A 189 7.41 -11.71 7.49
N MET A 190 6.61 -11.37 8.49
CA MET A 190 6.05 -10.01 8.62
C MET A 190 7.13 -8.96 8.85
N GLY A 191 8.17 -9.30 9.62
CA GLY A 191 9.34 -8.43 9.78
C GLY A 191 10.09 -8.17 8.47
N ALA A 192 10.23 -9.18 7.62
CA ALA A 192 10.86 -9.01 6.31
C ALA A 192 10.00 -8.20 5.34
N VAL A 193 8.66 -8.38 5.35
CA VAL A 193 7.72 -7.54 4.60
C VAL A 193 7.80 -6.08 5.08
N ALA A 194 7.88 -5.85 6.39
CA ALA A 194 8.07 -4.51 6.95
C ALA A 194 9.40 -3.89 6.51
N GLY A 195 10.49 -4.67 6.51
CA GLY A 195 11.79 -4.24 6.00
C GLY A 195 11.75 -3.86 4.51
N LEU A 196 11.07 -4.67 3.69
CA LEU A 196 10.85 -4.37 2.27
C LEU A 196 10.07 -3.07 2.08
N ASN A 197 8.98 -2.89 2.83
CA ASN A 197 8.19 -1.66 2.80
C ASN A 197 9.04 -0.44 3.20
N SER A 198 9.89 -0.56 4.21
CA SER A 198 10.81 0.51 4.63
C SER A 198 11.80 0.87 3.52
N LEU A 199 12.33 -0.11 2.78
CA LEU A 199 13.19 0.13 1.63
C LEU A 199 12.43 0.88 0.52
N MET A 200 11.20 0.45 0.20
CA MET A 200 10.37 1.12 -0.81
C MET A 200 9.96 2.52 -0.37
N ALA A 201 9.80 2.77 0.94
CA ALA A 201 9.53 4.10 1.50
C ALA A 201 10.69 5.08 1.31
N VAL A 202 11.91 4.59 1.20
CA VAL A 202 13.09 5.41 0.85
C VAL A 202 13.16 5.64 -0.66
N LEU A 203 12.94 4.59 -1.46
CA LEU A 203 13.08 4.67 -2.93
C LEU A 203 11.93 5.47 -3.58
N GLY A 204 10.70 5.35 -3.08
CA GLY A 204 9.53 6.04 -3.64
C GLY A 204 9.70 7.55 -3.76
N PRO A 205 10.05 8.27 -2.69
CA PRO A 205 10.30 9.72 -2.73
C PRO A 205 11.47 10.15 -3.61
N LEU A 206 12.45 9.28 -3.83
CA LEU A 206 13.56 9.57 -4.76
C LEU A 206 13.12 9.47 -6.23
N ILE A 207 12.30 8.47 -6.54
CA ILE A 207 11.87 8.18 -7.92
C ILE A 207 10.73 9.11 -8.36
N GLY A 208 9.67 9.22 -7.56
CA GLY A 208 8.46 9.93 -7.95
C GLY A 208 8.66 11.42 -8.22
N PRO A 209 9.08 12.22 -7.23
CA PRO A 209 9.42 13.61 -7.43
C PRO A 209 10.55 13.83 -8.45
N GLY A 210 11.54 12.91 -8.50
CA GLY A 210 12.60 12.93 -9.51
C GLY A 210 12.06 12.86 -10.94
N LEU A 211 11.08 12.02 -11.21
CA LEU A 211 10.41 11.96 -12.51
C LEU A 211 9.63 13.25 -12.81
N LEU A 212 9.00 13.86 -11.81
CA LEU A 212 8.31 15.15 -12.01
C LEU A 212 9.28 16.27 -12.36
N THR A 213 10.46 16.32 -11.75
CA THR A 213 11.46 17.34 -12.10
C THR A 213 11.92 17.23 -13.54
N LEU A 214 12.02 16.03 -14.10
CA LEU A 214 12.39 15.80 -15.49
C LEU A 214 11.35 16.35 -16.48
N VAL A 215 10.08 16.40 -16.10
CA VAL A 215 8.96 16.85 -16.92
C VAL A 215 8.42 18.23 -16.53
N ALA A 216 9.00 18.88 -15.52
CA ALA A 216 8.56 20.17 -15.01
C ALA A 216 8.64 21.32 -16.01
N HIS A 217 9.47 21.19 -17.07
CA HIS A 217 9.59 22.17 -18.15
C HIS A 217 8.46 22.10 -19.19
N LEU A 218 7.60 21.06 -19.12
CA LEU A 218 6.51 20.85 -20.07
C LEU A 218 5.29 21.71 -19.71
N PRO A 219 4.46 22.12 -20.71
CA PRO A 219 3.23 22.84 -20.44
C PRO A 219 2.25 21.99 -19.62
N GLN A 220 1.45 22.63 -18.76
CA GLN A 220 0.54 21.98 -17.79
C GLN A 220 -0.42 20.95 -18.40
N GLY A 221 -0.77 21.05 -19.66
CA GLY A 221 -1.65 20.08 -20.35
C GLY A 221 -0.94 18.83 -20.90
N ASP A 222 0.40 18.75 -20.81
CA ASP A 222 1.14 17.63 -21.39
C ASP A 222 0.90 16.35 -20.58
N TRP A 223 0.58 15.24 -21.27
CA TRP A 223 0.31 13.94 -20.64
C TRP A 223 1.56 13.35 -19.95
N ARG A 224 2.76 13.74 -20.39
CA ARG A 224 4.04 13.29 -19.82
C ARG A 224 4.24 13.73 -18.35
N ILE A 225 3.54 14.79 -17.92
CA ILE A 225 3.50 15.18 -16.50
C ILE A 225 3.00 14.03 -15.62
N GLY A 226 2.17 13.13 -16.16
CA GLY A 226 1.73 11.91 -15.52
C GLY A 226 2.79 10.80 -15.38
N ALA A 227 4.06 11.02 -15.77
CA ALA A 227 5.11 10.01 -15.76
C ALA A 227 5.23 9.19 -14.44
N PRO A 228 5.16 9.79 -13.23
CA PRO A 228 5.18 9.00 -12.00
C PRO A 228 4.03 8.00 -11.90
N PHE A 229 2.83 8.38 -12.35
CA PHE A 229 1.66 7.50 -12.31
C PHE A 229 1.67 6.46 -13.42
N LEU A 230 2.27 6.76 -14.59
CA LEU A 230 2.54 5.77 -15.62
C LEU A 230 3.51 4.70 -15.10
N LEU A 231 4.55 5.11 -14.37
CA LEU A 231 5.45 4.17 -13.72
C LEU A 231 4.70 3.33 -12.67
N CYS A 232 3.87 3.95 -11.83
CA CYS A 232 3.04 3.22 -10.87
C CYS A 232 2.12 2.19 -11.56
N ALA A 233 1.49 2.56 -12.66
CA ALA A 233 0.65 1.66 -13.46
C ALA A 233 1.46 0.49 -14.02
N ALA A 234 2.66 0.75 -14.56
CA ALA A 234 3.56 -0.28 -15.07
C ALA A 234 4.05 -1.23 -13.97
N LEU A 235 4.39 -0.71 -12.78
CA LEU A 235 4.78 -1.53 -11.63
C LEU A 235 3.63 -2.43 -11.17
N GLN A 236 2.39 -1.92 -11.13
CA GLN A 236 1.21 -2.73 -10.78
C GLN A 236 0.89 -3.77 -11.85
N ALA A 237 1.02 -3.42 -13.13
CA ALA A 237 0.86 -4.38 -14.23
C ALA A 237 1.92 -5.48 -14.17
N LEU A 238 3.17 -5.15 -13.85
CA LEU A 238 4.23 -6.13 -13.64
C LEU A 238 3.94 -7.02 -12.42
N ALA A 239 3.49 -6.44 -11.30
CA ALA A 239 3.05 -7.20 -10.14
C ALA A 239 1.90 -8.16 -10.48
N LEU A 240 0.96 -7.73 -11.34
CA LEU A 240 -0.14 -8.56 -11.83
C LEU A 240 0.39 -9.78 -12.62
N VAL A 241 1.37 -9.59 -13.50
CA VAL A 241 1.98 -10.70 -14.26
C VAL A 241 2.60 -11.74 -13.32
N PHE A 242 3.32 -11.29 -12.30
CA PHE A 242 3.88 -12.19 -11.27
C PHE A 242 2.78 -12.88 -10.45
N ALA A 243 1.75 -12.16 -10.03
CA ALA A 243 0.63 -12.73 -9.29
C ALA A 243 -0.12 -13.81 -10.11
N LEU A 244 -0.36 -13.57 -11.39
CA LEU A 244 -0.97 -14.55 -12.30
C LEU A 244 -0.06 -15.77 -12.52
N SER A 245 1.24 -15.58 -12.64
CA SER A 245 2.20 -16.68 -12.77
C SER A 245 2.23 -17.54 -11.51
N TYR A 246 2.13 -16.94 -10.33
CA TYR A 246 2.00 -17.66 -9.07
C TYR A 246 0.73 -18.52 -9.01
N GLN A 247 -0.42 -17.94 -9.36
CA GLN A 247 -1.70 -18.66 -9.34
C GLN A 247 -1.74 -19.85 -10.31
N ARG A 248 -1.12 -19.73 -11.49
CA ARG A 248 -1.01 -20.83 -12.45
C ARG A 248 -0.19 -22.00 -11.93
N ARG A 249 0.79 -21.72 -11.05
CA ARG A 249 1.64 -22.79 -10.45
C ARG A 249 0.98 -23.46 -9.24
N HIS A 250 -0.01 -22.80 -8.58
CA HIS A 250 -0.65 -23.28 -7.35
C HIS A 250 -2.19 -23.33 -7.47
N PRO A 251 -2.76 -24.08 -8.42
CA PRO A 251 -4.22 -24.10 -8.66
C PRO A 251 -5.02 -24.69 -7.49
N SER A 252 -4.41 -25.58 -6.70
CA SER A 252 -5.09 -26.25 -5.57
C SER A 252 -5.38 -25.33 -4.38
N GLN A 253 -4.53 -24.35 -4.09
CA GLN A 253 -4.77 -23.37 -3.02
C GLN A 253 -5.93 -22.43 -3.37
N ALA A 254 -6.13 -22.12 -4.63
CA ALA A 254 -7.26 -21.32 -5.11
C ALA A 254 -8.60 -22.08 -5.01
N ALA A 255 -8.59 -23.41 -5.16
CA ALA A 255 -9.79 -24.25 -5.11
C ALA A 255 -10.22 -24.60 -3.67
N LEU A 256 -9.29 -24.82 -2.76
CA LEU A 256 -9.59 -25.18 -1.36
C LEU A 256 -10.26 -24.03 -0.59
N GLN A 257 -9.93 -22.77 -0.90
CA GLN A 257 -10.57 -21.60 -0.28
C GLN A 257 -12.00 -21.36 -0.78
N VAL A 258 -12.37 -21.83 -1.95
CA VAL A 258 -13.76 -21.75 -2.44
C VAL A 258 -14.66 -22.72 -1.70
N ASN A 259 -14.17 -23.91 -1.35
CA ASN A 259 -14.95 -24.97 -0.69
C ASN A 259 -15.07 -24.79 0.84
N SER A 260 -14.23 -23.95 1.47
CA SER A 260 -14.32 -23.69 2.91
C SER A 260 -15.37 -22.61 3.27
N HIS A 261 -16.00 -21.98 2.27
CA HIS A 261 -17.01 -20.93 2.43
C HIS A 261 -18.37 -21.30 1.81
N ALA A 262 -18.51 -22.52 1.26
CA ALA A 262 -19.79 -23.10 0.84
C ALA A 262 -20.36 -23.98 1.96
#